data_86e6c245d6265911f39bd013bade94ae
#
_entry.id   86e6c245d6265911f39bd013bade94ae
#
_cell.length_a   1.000
_cell.length_b   1.000
_cell.length_c   1.000
_cell.angle_alpha   90.00
_cell.angle_beta   90.00
_cell.angle_gamma   90.00
#
_symmetry.space_group_name_H-M   'P 1'
#
loop_
_entity.id
_entity.type
_entity.pdbx_description
1 polymer ?
#
loop_
_entity_poly.entity_id
_entity_poly.type
_entity_poly.pdbx_seq_one_letter_code
_entity_poly.pdbx_strand_id
1 'polypeptide(L)'
;MEGFRARRIARQSCGASVLLVVGLLLAGCSGEPSSDDIAKAVEKSYATESAALQKISGSMANRLLPQLHSARKLACTKVTDASFKCDVELEVTAPGATQRSKAPANFTFTKGSDGWSTNLR
;
A
#
# COMPACT_ATOMS: atom_id res chain seq x y z
N MET A 1 8.70 37.59 9.28
CA MET A 1 8.80 37.71 7.82
C MET A 1 9.65 36.63 7.20
N GLU A 2 10.88 36.56 7.62
CA GLU A 2 11.81 35.55 7.08
C GLU A 2 11.35 34.12 7.30
N GLY A 3 10.76 33.86 8.44
CA GLY A 3 10.27 32.53 8.74
C GLY A 3 9.21 32.01 7.80
N PHE A 4 8.43 32.91 7.25
CA PHE A 4 7.40 32.53 6.27
C PHE A 4 7.99 32.01 4.98
N ARG A 5 9.05 32.66 4.54
CA ARG A 5 9.71 32.26 3.30
C ARG A 5 10.33 30.88 3.42
N ALA A 6 10.97 30.66 4.52
CA ALA A 6 11.59 29.38 4.78
C ALA A 6 10.56 28.23 4.80
N ARG A 7 9.43 28.51 5.40
CA ARG A 7 8.36 27.51 5.43
C ARG A 7 7.80 27.20 4.06
N ARG A 8 7.66 28.23 3.24
CA ARG A 8 7.17 28.00 1.88
C ARG A 8 8.12 27.14 1.09
N ILE A 9 9.40 27.41 1.21
CA ILE A 9 10.39 26.63 0.52
C ILE A 9 10.31 25.17 0.97
N ALA A 10 10.20 24.96 2.26
CA ALA A 10 10.10 23.60 2.78
C ALA A 10 8.86 22.85 2.26
N ARG A 11 7.76 23.55 2.15
CA ARG A 11 6.54 22.94 1.63
C ARG A 11 6.64 22.59 0.16
N GLN A 12 7.38 23.36 -0.56
CA GLN A 12 7.48 23.19 -2.00
C GLN A 12 8.59 22.21 -2.38
N SER A 13 9.21 21.61 -1.39
CA SER A 13 10.34 20.75 -1.65
C SER A 13 10.07 19.65 -2.67
N CYS A 14 8.92 19.06 -2.64
CA CYS A 14 8.57 18.05 -3.62
C CYS A 14 8.09 18.62 -4.95
N GLY A 15 7.89 19.91 -5.02
CA GLY A 15 7.32 20.51 -6.21
C GLY A 15 8.20 21.56 -6.85
N ALA A 16 8.08 22.76 -6.34
CA ALA A 16 8.69 23.91 -6.98
C ALA A 16 10.22 23.87 -7.01
N SER A 17 10.82 23.33 -6.00
CA SER A 17 12.28 23.28 -5.94
C SER A 17 12.92 22.33 -6.92
N VAL A 18 12.11 21.56 -7.58
CA VAL A 18 12.57 20.64 -8.60
C VAL A 18 13.53 21.30 -9.58
N LEU A 19 13.26 22.54 -9.89
CA LEU A 19 14.06 23.26 -10.86
C LEU A 19 15.52 23.40 -10.46
N LEU A 20 15.74 23.52 -9.16
CA LEU A 20 17.09 23.81 -8.68
C LEU A 20 17.81 22.57 -8.19
N VAL A 21 17.09 21.69 -7.53
CA VAL A 21 17.70 20.57 -6.83
C VAL A 21 17.05 19.27 -7.27
N VAL A 22 16.88 19.16 -8.52
CA VAL A 22 16.14 18.06 -9.14
C VAL A 22 16.57 16.70 -8.64
N GLY A 23 17.85 16.44 -8.63
CA GLY A 23 18.34 15.12 -8.23
C GLY A 23 17.95 14.71 -6.82
N LEU A 24 18.04 15.64 -5.90
CA LEU A 24 17.76 15.36 -4.51
C LEU A 24 16.27 15.13 -4.27
N LEU A 25 15.45 15.95 -4.91
CA LEU A 25 14.02 15.85 -4.73
C LEU A 25 13.45 14.58 -5.34
N LEU A 26 14.01 14.14 -6.44
CA LEU A 26 13.61 12.88 -7.03
C LEU A 26 13.91 11.71 -6.11
N ALA A 27 15.02 11.77 -5.38
CA ALA A 27 15.33 10.75 -4.40
C ALA A 27 14.31 10.74 -3.25
N GLY A 28 13.85 11.92 -2.82
CA GLY A 28 12.84 12.05 -1.78
C GLY A 28 11.45 11.61 -2.23
N CYS A 29 11.19 11.68 -3.54
CA CYS A 29 9.92 11.24 -4.14
C CYS A 29 10.17 9.94 -4.90
N SER A 30 10.69 8.95 -4.23
CA SER A 30 11.29 7.75 -4.81
C SER A 30 10.37 6.87 -5.63
N GLY A 31 9.08 7.13 -5.62
CA GLY A 31 8.14 6.32 -6.37
C GLY A 31 7.72 5.04 -5.67
N GLU A 32 8.08 4.84 -4.41
CA GLU A 32 7.54 3.72 -3.67
C GLU A 32 6.03 3.91 -3.44
N PRO A 33 5.28 2.82 -3.24
CA PRO A 33 3.84 2.94 -3.04
C PRO A 33 3.54 3.68 -1.74
N SER A 34 2.52 4.54 -1.78
CA SER A 34 2.02 5.23 -0.59
C SER A 34 1.17 4.29 0.24
N SER A 35 0.79 4.72 1.45
CA SER A 35 -0.16 3.98 2.27
C SER A 35 -1.47 3.73 1.54
N ASP A 36 -1.98 4.72 0.81
CA ASP A 36 -3.21 4.56 0.05
C ASP A 36 -3.05 3.57 -1.10
N ASP A 37 -1.93 3.63 -1.78
CA ASP A 37 -1.63 2.69 -2.87
C ASP A 37 -1.60 1.26 -2.36
N ILE A 38 -0.98 1.04 -1.22
CA ILE A 38 -0.90 -0.27 -0.58
C ILE A 38 -2.29 -0.75 -0.17
N ALA A 39 -3.05 0.10 0.51
CA ALA A 39 -4.39 -0.26 0.94
C ALA A 39 -5.27 -0.67 -0.26
N LYS A 40 -5.26 0.13 -1.31
CA LYS A 40 -6.04 -0.18 -2.52
C LYS A 40 -5.59 -1.47 -3.19
N ALA A 41 -4.30 -1.69 -3.30
CA ALA A 41 -3.76 -2.89 -3.93
C ALA A 41 -4.11 -4.15 -3.14
N VAL A 42 -4.00 -4.09 -1.82
CA VAL A 42 -4.35 -5.21 -0.95
C VAL A 42 -5.85 -5.49 -1.00
N GLU A 43 -6.67 -4.45 -0.91
CA GLU A 43 -8.13 -4.59 -0.99
C GLU A 43 -8.57 -5.21 -2.31
N LYS A 44 -7.99 -4.74 -3.40
CA LYS A 44 -8.31 -5.25 -4.74
C LYS A 44 -7.90 -6.72 -4.87
N SER A 45 -6.72 -7.06 -4.40
CA SER A 45 -6.25 -8.44 -4.46
C SER A 45 -7.11 -9.35 -3.59
N TYR A 46 -7.47 -8.88 -2.40
CA TYR A 46 -8.36 -9.62 -1.51
C TYR A 46 -9.73 -9.84 -2.14
N ALA A 47 -10.29 -8.82 -2.76
CA ALA A 47 -11.58 -8.95 -3.45
C ALA A 47 -11.52 -9.96 -4.58
N THR A 48 -10.43 -9.97 -5.33
CA THR A 48 -10.21 -10.93 -6.43
C THR A 48 -10.12 -12.36 -5.91
N GLU A 49 -9.35 -12.58 -4.86
CA GLU A 49 -9.22 -13.90 -4.24
C GLU A 49 -10.55 -14.38 -3.65
N SER A 50 -11.26 -13.47 -3.00
CA SER A 50 -12.58 -13.79 -2.44
C SER A 50 -13.58 -14.19 -3.51
N ALA A 51 -13.61 -13.45 -4.62
CA ALA A 51 -14.50 -13.76 -5.74
C ALA A 51 -14.17 -15.11 -6.37
N ALA A 52 -12.87 -15.41 -6.51
CA ALA A 52 -12.43 -16.69 -7.05
C ALA A 52 -12.87 -17.85 -6.14
N LEU A 53 -12.73 -17.67 -4.84
CA LEU A 53 -13.12 -18.70 -3.88
C LEU A 53 -14.63 -18.88 -3.84
N GLN A 54 -15.40 -17.82 -3.99
CA GLN A 54 -16.86 -17.90 -4.04
C GLN A 54 -17.35 -18.71 -5.24
N LYS A 55 -16.66 -18.64 -6.36
CA LYS A 55 -17.00 -19.45 -7.54
C LYS A 55 -16.83 -20.94 -7.29
N ILE A 56 -15.90 -21.32 -6.44
CA ILE A 56 -15.61 -22.73 -6.14
C ILE A 56 -16.45 -23.22 -4.97
N SER A 57 -16.56 -22.43 -3.91
CA SER A 57 -17.11 -22.85 -2.62
C SER A 57 -18.47 -22.23 -2.31
N GLY A 58 -18.97 -21.32 -3.13
CA GLY A 58 -20.23 -20.64 -2.89
C GLY A 58 -20.24 -19.87 -1.58
N SER A 59 -21.32 -19.97 -0.83
CA SER A 59 -21.49 -19.26 0.44
C SER A 59 -20.50 -19.70 1.53
N MET A 60 -19.87 -20.85 1.38
CA MET A 60 -18.85 -21.29 2.34
C MET A 60 -17.59 -20.44 2.30
N ALA A 61 -17.34 -19.75 1.18
CA ALA A 61 -16.20 -18.85 1.07
C ALA A 61 -16.17 -17.82 2.20
N ASN A 62 -17.34 -17.27 2.55
CA ASN A 62 -17.43 -16.27 3.61
C ASN A 62 -17.07 -16.80 4.98
N ARG A 63 -17.13 -18.11 5.17
CA ARG A 63 -16.76 -18.76 6.42
C ARG A 63 -15.30 -19.14 6.48
N LEU A 64 -14.66 -19.24 5.32
CA LEU A 64 -13.27 -19.68 5.22
C LEU A 64 -12.29 -18.53 5.13
N LEU A 65 -12.75 -17.35 4.70
CA LEU A 65 -11.90 -16.20 4.51
C LEU A 65 -11.93 -15.28 5.72
N PRO A 66 -10.77 -14.76 6.12
CA PRO A 66 -10.76 -13.67 7.08
C PRO A 66 -11.39 -12.43 6.45
N GLN A 67 -11.97 -11.59 7.28
CA GLN A 67 -12.50 -10.31 6.84
C GLN A 67 -11.41 -9.24 6.97
N LEU A 68 -11.06 -8.63 5.85
CA LEU A 68 -10.07 -7.56 5.83
C LEU A 68 -10.74 -6.23 6.17
N HIS A 69 -10.18 -5.50 7.12
CA HIS A 69 -10.66 -4.17 7.51
C HIS A 69 -9.75 -3.06 7.03
N SER A 70 -8.44 -3.26 7.12
CA SER A 70 -7.48 -2.27 6.67
C SER A 70 -6.12 -2.89 6.40
N ALA A 71 -5.32 -2.18 5.61
CA ALA A 71 -3.93 -2.51 5.36
C ALA A 71 -3.13 -1.23 5.51
N ARG A 72 -2.09 -1.25 6.34
CA ARG A 72 -1.28 -0.08 6.64
C ARG A 72 0.18 -0.35 6.30
N LYS A 73 0.77 0.57 5.57
CA LYS A 73 2.20 0.52 5.24
C LYS A 73 3.05 0.68 6.49
N LEU A 74 4.01 -0.20 6.66
CA LEU A 74 5.03 -0.08 7.70
C LEU A 74 6.37 0.35 7.11
N ALA A 75 6.89 -0.41 6.14
CA ALA A 75 8.15 -0.11 5.50
C ALA A 75 8.21 -0.77 4.13
N CYS A 76 8.97 -0.20 3.22
CA CYS A 76 9.17 -0.77 1.89
C CYS A 76 10.64 -0.82 1.53
N THR A 77 11.01 -1.83 0.77
CA THR A 77 12.34 -1.99 0.19
C THR A 77 12.21 -2.15 -1.31
N LYS A 78 12.98 -1.40 -2.05
CA LYS A 78 12.98 -1.46 -3.51
C LYS A 78 13.55 -2.80 -3.99
N VAL A 79 12.84 -3.44 -4.89
CA VAL A 79 13.29 -4.67 -5.54
C VAL A 79 13.74 -4.37 -6.97
N THR A 80 12.90 -3.65 -7.72
CA THR A 80 13.22 -3.16 -9.07
C THR A 80 12.70 -1.73 -9.17
N ASP A 81 12.90 -1.09 -10.31
CA ASP A 81 12.36 0.26 -10.51
C ASP A 81 10.84 0.31 -10.42
N ALA A 82 10.17 -0.80 -10.68
CA ALA A 82 8.72 -0.88 -10.70
C ALA A 82 8.15 -1.75 -9.57
N SER A 83 8.97 -2.34 -8.72
CA SER A 83 8.45 -3.20 -7.66
C SER A 83 9.15 -2.97 -6.34
N PHE A 84 8.36 -3.08 -5.27
CA PHE A 84 8.79 -2.88 -3.90
C PHE A 84 8.24 -4.00 -3.05
N LYS A 85 9.06 -4.44 -2.12
CA LYS A 85 8.64 -5.40 -1.09
C LYS A 85 8.32 -4.60 0.16
N CYS A 86 7.08 -4.71 0.64
CA CYS A 86 6.62 -3.89 1.74
C CYS A 86 6.12 -4.73 2.90
N ASP A 87 6.47 -4.29 4.09
CA ASP A 87 5.85 -4.78 5.30
C ASP A 87 4.57 -4.00 5.53
N VAL A 88 3.50 -4.71 5.77
CA VAL A 88 2.16 -4.16 5.89
C VAL A 88 1.51 -4.72 7.15
N GLU A 89 0.84 -3.88 7.90
CA GLU A 89 0.01 -4.32 9.01
C GLU A 89 -1.43 -4.47 8.53
N LEU A 90 -1.93 -5.68 8.60
CA LEU A 90 -3.32 -5.97 8.24
C LEU A 90 -4.17 -5.96 9.50
N GLU A 91 -5.35 -5.37 9.42
CA GLU A 91 -6.37 -5.51 10.43
C GLU A 91 -7.45 -6.41 9.88
N VAL A 92 -7.66 -7.54 10.52
CA VAL A 92 -8.56 -8.59 10.02
C VAL A 92 -9.39 -9.16 11.16
N THR A 93 -10.52 -9.74 10.78
CA THR A 93 -11.28 -10.64 11.65
C THR A 93 -11.11 -12.05 11.10
N ALA A 94 -10.55 -12.93 11.91
CA ALA A 94 -10.31 -14.31 11.50
C ALA A 94 -11.65 -15.04 11.30
N PRO A 95 -11.68 -16.11 10.48
CA PRO A 95 -12.90 -16.88 10.29
C PRO A 95 -13.42 -17.42 11.62
N GLY A 96 -14.70 -17.16 11.91
CA GLY A 96 -15.32 -17.59 13.16
C GLY A 96 -15.04 -16.72 14.36
N ALA A 97 -14.16 -15.74 14.23
CA ALA A 97 -13.88 -14.81 15.32
C ALA A 97 -14.82 -13.61 15.27
N THR A 98 -14.96 -12.94 16.41
CA THR A 98 -15.78 -11.73 16.53
C THR A 98 -14.95 -10.47 16.72
N GLN A 99 -13.67 -10.62 17.02
CA GLN A 99 -12.78 -9.49 17.28
C GLN A 99 -11.79 -9.31 16.16
N ARG A 100 -11.44 -8.04 15.93
CA ARG A 100 -10.38 -7.69 15.00
C ARG A 100 -9.03 -7.98 15.63
N SER A 101 -8.09 -8.35 14.79
CA SER A 101 -6.71 -8.50 15.19
C SER A 101 -5.79 -7.88 14.15
N LYS A 102 -4.61 -7.51 14.57
CA LYS A 102 -3.58 -6.96 13.69
C LYS A 102 -2.54 -8.02 13.43
N ALA A 103 -2.14 -8.17 12.18
CA ALA A 103 -1.15 -9.15 11.79
C ALA A 103 -0.18 -8.53 10.78
N PRO A 104 1.12 -8.74 10.96
CA PRO A 104 2.08 -8.29 9.97
C PRO A 104 2.05 -9.22 8.76
N ALA A 105 2.28 -8.64 7.59
CA ALA A 105 2.40 -9.38 6.36
C ALA A 105 3.43 -8.71 5.46
N ASN A 106 4.02 -9.47 4.55
CA ASN A 106 4.99 -8.94 3.62
C ASN A 106 4.52 -9.25 2.21
N PHE A 107 4.38 -8.22 1.40
CA PHE A 107 3.90 -8.34 0.02
C PHE A 107 4.82 -7.61 -0.94
N THR A 108 4.87 -8.10 -2.17
CA THR A 108 5.53 -7.39 -3.26
C THR A 108 4.49 -6.62 -4.03
N PHE A 109 4.73 -5.32 -4.20
CA PHE A 109 3.87 -4.42 -4.95
C PHE A 109 4.56 -4.05 -6.25
N THR A 110 3.82 -4.12 -7.34
CA THR A 110 4.34 -3.79 -8.66
C THR A 110 3.52 -2.67 -9.26
N LYS A 111 4.21 -1.67 -9.80
CA LYS A 111 3.56 -0.55 -10.45
C LYS A 111 3.27 -0.89 -11.89
N GLY A 112 2.00 -0.76 -12.27
CA GLY A 112 1.54 -0.95 -13.65
C GLY A 112 0.87 0.31 -14.18
N SER A 113 0.28 0.18 -15.36
CA SER A 113 -0.43 1.29 -15.99
C SER A 113 -1.65 1.74 -15.18
N ASP A 114 -2.26 0.83 -14.45
CA ASP A 114 -3.46 1.10 -13.65
C ASP A 114 -3.15 1.37 -12.18
N GLY A 115 -1.89 1.58 -11.86
CA GLY A 115 -1.46 1.80 -10.49
C GLY A 115 -0.75 0.59 -9.90
N TRP A 116 -0.79 0.49 -8.59
CA TRP A 116 -0.10 -0.57 -7.87
C TRP A 116 -0.94 -1.83 -7.75
N SER A 117 -0.27 -2.97 -7.85
CA SER A 117 -0.90 -4.27 -7.65
C SER A 117 -0.05 -5.15 -6.75
N THR A 118 -0.68 -6.10 -6.10
CA THR A 118 0.02 -7.10 -5.29
C THR A 118 -0.69 -8.44 -5.44
N ASN A 119 0.04 -9.48 -5.06
CA ASN A 119 -0.49 -10.83 -5.00
C ASN A 119 -0.40 -11.31 -3.55
N LEU A 120 -1.51 -11.76 -2.99
CA LEU A 120 -1.58 -12.18 -1.60
C LEU A 120 -1.07 -13.60 -1.35
N ARG A 121 -0.51 -14.23 -2.35
CA ARG A 121 0.04 -15.59 -2.23
C ARG A 121 1.46 -15.59 -1.72
#